data_f841db12154f1b8c09b0a2400a6b10b4
#
_entry.id   f841db12154f1b8c09b0a2400a6b10b4
#
_cell.length_a   1.000
_cell.length_b   1.000
_cell.length_c   1.000
_cell.angle_alpha   90.00
_cell.angle_beta   90.00
_cell.angle_gamma   90.00
#
_symmetry.space_group_name_H-M   'P 1'
#
loop_
_entity.id
_entity.type
_entity.pdbx_description
1 polymer ?
#
loop_
_entity_poly.entity_id
_entity_poly.type
_entity_poly.pdbx_seq_one_letter_code
_entity_poly.pdbx_strand_id
1 'polypeptide(L)'
;MEDIYIRQKNYLEGKSLSPLAIFPEGTTTSNRNILKFKKGAFYHLLPIKPQIIKIDQNCPLHIACGVQNIFFHTLKIMTYSGVEMGYYDLPVIRPTKFMFEHYSHLGKEKWEIFAEVTRKIYCEIGGFEESNYGFRDVDCYERAVLSGKYEPNSSKTIELQEINKEKNN
;
A
#
# COMPACT_ATOMS: atom_id res chain seq x y z
N MET A 1 15.34 -1.28 1.49
CA MET A 1 14.91 -0.07 2.23
C MET A 1 16.05 0.93 2.43
N GLU A 2 17.24 0.45 2.68
CA GLU A 2 18.45 1.28 2.85
C GLU A 2 18.70 2.23 1.67
N ASP A 3 18.58 1.74 0.44
CA ASP A 3 18.77 2.54 -0.78
C ASP A 3 17.80 3.73 -0.89
N ILE A 4 16.55 3.57 -0.43
CA ILE A 4 15.57 4.66 -0.42
C ILE A 4 16.02 5.77 0.53
N TYR A 5 16.47 5.41 1.73
CA TYR A 5 16.93 6.38 2.72
C TYR A 5 18.20 7.12 2.28
N ILE A 6 19.17 6.41 1.70
CA ILE A 6 20.39 7.01 1.15
C ILE A 6 20.02 7.99 0.03
N ARG A 7 19.11 7.62 -0.85
CA ARG A 7 18.68 8.48 -1.95
C ARG A 7 17.95 9.74 -1.46
N GLN A 8 17.04 9.60 -0.49
CA GLN A 8 16.36 10.73 0.12
C GLN A 8 17.35 11.65 0.86
N LYS A 9 18.33 11.10 1.57
CA LYS A 9 19.41 11.86 2.21
C LYS A 9 20.23 12.63 1.18
N ASN A 10 20.66 12.00 0.10
CA ASN A 10 21.40 12.64 -0.98
C ASN A 10 20.63 13.80 -1.62
N TYR A 11 19.31 13.66 -1.76
CA TYR A 11 18.46 14.77 -2.22
C TYR A 11 18.45 15.94 -1.23
N LEU A 12 18.37 15.68 0.07
CA LEU A 12 18.45 16.72 1.12
C LEU A 12 19.81 17.42 1.14
N GLU A 13 20.88 16.73 0.76
CA GLU A 13 22.24 17.28 0.61
C GLU A 13 22.41 18.11 -0.68
N GLY A 14 21.33 18.31 -1.47
CA GLY A 14 21.35 19.13 -2.68
C GLY A 14 21.88 18.41 -3.93
N LYS A 15 22.05 17.08 -3.90
CA LYS A 15 22.42 16.32 -5.10
C LYS A 15 21.23 16.24 -6.05
N SER A 16 21.46 16.57 -7.33
CA SER A 16 20.45 16.41 -8.38
C SER A 16 20.23 14.93 -8.65
N LEU A 17 19.02 14.44 -8.37
CA LEU A 17 18.63 13.04 -8.56
C LEU A 17 17.32 12.98 -9.34
N SER A 18 17.20 11.97 -10.18
CA SER A 18 15.92 11.67 -10.85
C SER A 18 14.83 11.35 -9.83
N PRO A 19 13.55 11.68 -10.10
CA PRO A 19 12.44 11.32 -9.23
C PRO A 19 12.43 9.82 -8.92
N LEU A 20 12.02 9.46 -7.71
CA LEU A 20 11.88 8.10 -7.25
C LEU A 20 10.40 7.74 -7.15
N ALA A 21 9.96 6.75 -7.91
CA ALA A 21 8.64 6.18 -7.76
C ALA A 21 8.64 5.13 -6.63
N ILE A 22 7.71 5.25 -5.69
CA ILE A 22 7.56 4.32 -4.57
C ILE A 22 6.09 3.90 -4.50
N PHE A 23 5.87 2.59 -4.42
CA PHE A 23 4.56 2.03 -4.10
C PHE A 23 4.44 1.92 -2.58
N PRO A 24 3.67 2.80 -1.92
CA PRO A 24 3.72 2.93 -0.46
C PRO A 24 3.13 1.74 0.28
N GLU A 25 2.23 0.98 -0.32
CA GLU A 25 1.68 -0.26 0.24
C GLU A 25 2.73 -1.39 0.27
N GLY A 26 3.66 -1.38 -0.69
CA GLY A 26 4.73 -2.37 -0.82
C GLY A 26 4.30 -3.72 -1.39
N THR A 27 3.05 -3.85 -1.82
CA THR A 27 2.49 -4.99 -2.55
C THR A 27 1.33 -4.53 -3.41
N THR A 28 0.86 -5.38 -4.30
CA THR A 28 -0.34 -5.16 -5.10
C THR A 28 -1.56 -5.69 -4.36
N THR A 29 -2.66 -4.95 -4.40
CA THR A 29 -3.92 -5.30 -3.74
C THR A 29 -5.07 -5.42 -4.72
N SER A 30 -6.26 -5.78 -4.22
CA SER A 30 -7.45 -6.04 -5.01
C SER A 30 -8.10 -4.80 -5.65
N ASN A 31 -7.46 -3.64 -5.62
CA ASN A 31 -8.00 -2.38 -6.16
C ASN A 31 -9.31 -1.88 -5.50
N ARG A 32 -9.66 -2.43 -4.35
CA ARG A 32 -10.80 -1.98 -3.53
C ARG A 32 -10.34 -1.28 -2.27
N ASN A 33 -9.34 -1.83 -1.63
CA ASN A 33 -8.84 -1.39 -0.34
C ASN A 33 -7.41 -0.94 -0.45
N ILE A 34 -7.05 0.10 0.30
CA ILE A 34 -5.67 0.56 0.44
C ILE A 34 -5.12 0.10 1.80
N LEU A 35 -3.97 -0.56 1.76
CA LEU A 35 -3.24 -1.01 2.94
C LEU A 35 -2.59 0.16 3.67
N LYS A 36 -2.17 -0.08 4.92
CA LYS A 36 -1.31 0.86 5.64
C LYS A 36 -0.01 1.09 4.90
N PHE A 37 0.37 2.34 4.75
CA PHE A 37 1.57 2.72 4.03
C PHE A 37 2.84 2.42 4.83
N LYS A 38 3.89 2.00 4.12
CA LYS A 38 5.21 1.76 4.69
C LYS A 38 5.97 3.06 4.91
N LYS A 39 6.82 3.07 5.93
CA LYS A 39 7.66 4.20 6.34
C LYS A 39 8.54 4.78 5.21
N GLY A 40 9.00 3.95 4.27
CA GLY A 40 10.03 4.31 3.30
C GLY A 40 9.78 5.58 2.50
N ALA A 41 8.55 5.83 2.05
CA ALA A 41 8.21 7.02 1.29
C ALA A 41 8.14 8.31 2.15
N PHE A 42 7.88 8.18 3.45
CA PHE A 42 7.50 9.28 4.35
C PHE A 42 8.56 9.64 5.39
N TYR A 43 9.60 8.83 5.53
CA TYR A 43 10.57 8.93 6.63
C TYR A 43 11.23 10.29 6.74
N HIS A 44 11.72 10.84 5.65
CA HIS A 44 12.42 12.13 5.62
C HIS A 44 11.49 13.33 5.42
N LEU A 45 10.17 13.15 5.47
CA LEU A 45 9.18 14.21 5.34
C LEU A 45 9.38 15.07 4.08
N LEU A 46 9.81 14.45 2.99
CA LEU A 46 9.97 15.12 1.70
C LEU A 46 8.61 15.34 1.03
N PRO A 47 8.49 16.38 0.20
CA PRO A 47 7.31 16.54 -0.64
C PRO A 47 7.09 15.32 -1.53
N ILE A 48 5.87 14.89 -1.63
CA ILE A 48 5.46 13.76 -2.47
C ILE A 48 4.46 14.21 -3.52
N LYS A 49 4.52 13.61 -4.70
CA LYS A 49 3.52 13.78 -5.76
C LYS A 49 2.72 12.48 -5.86
N PRO A 50 1.53 12.41 -5.26
CA PRO A 50 0.74 11.20 -5.28
C PRO A 50 0.20 10.93 -6.69
N GLN A 51 0.17 9.65 -7.06
CA GLN A 51 -0.41 9.18 -8.31
C GLN A 51 -1.25 7.94 -8.00
N ILE A 52 -2.46 7.88 -8.54
CA ILE A 52 -3.37 6.77 -8.33
C ILE A 52 -3.59 6.07 -9.67
N ILE A 53 -3.36 4.77 -9.68
CA ILE A 53 -3.75 3.90 -10.79
C ILE A 53 -4.96 3.10 -10.32
N LYS A 54 -6.10 3.32 -10.95
CA LYS A 54 -7.35 2.60 -10.66
C LYS A 54 -7.72 1.74 -11.85
N ILE A 55 -7.98 0.47 -11.58
CA ILE A 55 -8.42 -0.48 -12.59
C ILE A 55 -9.91 -0.64 -12.47
N ASP A 56 -10.61 -0.78 -13.58
CA ASP A 56 -12.05 -1.02 -13.56
C ASP A 56 -12.36 -2.23 -12.67
N GLN A 57 -13.27 -2.02 -11.71
CA GLN A 57 -13.70 -3.07 -10.77
C GLN A 57 -14.48 -4.19 -11.46
N ASN A 58 -15.03 -3.93 -12.64
CA ASN A 58 -15.72 -4.94 -13.45
C ASN A 58 -14.72 -5.82 -14.23
N CYS A 59 -13.43 -5.47 -14.22
CA CYS A 59 -12.40 -6.30 -14.83
C CYS A 59 -12.31 -7.64 -14.08
N PRO A 60 -12.56 -8.77 -14.72
CA PRO A 60 -12.49 -10.09 -14.07
C PRO A 60 -11.05 -10.50 -13.72
N LEU A 61 -10.07 -9.76 -14.21
CA LEU A 61 -8.66 -9.94 -13.90
C LEU A 61 -8.21 -9.02 -12.79
N HIS A 62 -7.91 -9.61 -11.64
CA HIS A 62 -7.16 -8.89 -10.61
C HIS A 62 -5.70 -8.76 -11.05
N ILE A 63 -5.15 -7.54 -11.02
CA ILE A 63 -3.71 -7.35 -11.29
C ILE A 63 -2.85 -7.88 -10.15
N ALA A 64 -3.39 -7.93 -8.92
CA ALA A 64 -2.71 -8.60 -7.82
C ALA A 64 -2.61 -10.10 -8.09
N CYS A 65 -1.37 -10.60 -8.14
CA CYS A 65 -1.11 -12.03 -8.29
C CYS A 65 -1.60 -12.82 -7.06
N GLY A 66 -1.46 -12.22 -5.85
CA GLY A 66 -1.82 -12.85 -4.60
C GLY A 66 -1.17 -14.23 -4.45
N VAL A 67 -1.96 -15.21 -4.08
CA VAL A 67 -1.52 -16.61 -3.93
C VAL A 67 -1.47 -17.41 -5.23
N GLN A 68 -1.80 -16.79 -6.37
CA GLN A 68 -1.80 -17.49 -7.66
C GLN A 68 -0.37 -17.65 -8.18
N ASN A 69 -0.14 -18.72 -8.93
CA ASN A 69 1.13 -18.90 -9.62
C ASN A 69 1.32 -17.78 -10.64
N ILE A 70 2.44 -17.05 -10.55
CA ILE A 70 2.73 -15.87 -11.37
C ILE A 70 2.71 -16.17 -12.87
N PHE A 71 3.12 -17.37 -13.28
CA PHE A 71 3.12 -17.77 -14.68
C PHE A 71 1.70 -17.84 -15.24
N PHE A 72 0.77 -18.53 -14.55
CA PHE A 72 -0.63 -18.62 -14.97
C PHE A 72 -1.34 -17.27 -14.87
N HIS A 73 -0.99 -16.46 -13.88
CA HIS A 73 -1.52 -15.12 -13.73
C HIS A 73 -1.11 -14.22 -14.92
N THR A 74 0.18 -14.24 -15.28
CA THR A 74 0.69 -13.50 -16.44
C THR A 74 0.03 -13.97 -17.73
N LEU A 75 -0.12 -15.28 -17.91
CA LEU A 75 -0.78 -15.83 -19.09
C LEU A 75 -2.24 -15.35 -19.19
N LYS A 76 -2.98 -15.33 -18.09
CA LYS A 76 -4.33 -14.76 -18.05
C LYS A 76 -4.35 -13.29 -18.46
N ILE A 77 -3.43 -12.47 -17.93
CA ILE A 77 -3.35 -11.06 -18.31
C ILE A 77 -3.09 -10.91 -19.82
N MET A 78 -2.17 -11.70 -20.37
CA MET A 78 -1.83 -11.64 -21.79
C MET A 78 -2.96 -12.08 -22.72
N THR A 79 -3.85 -12.97 -22.27
CA THR A 79 -5.00 -13.44 -23.05
C THR A 79 -6.24 -12.56 -22.93
N TYR A 80 -6.22 -11.61 -21.99
CA TYR A 80 -7.35 -10.72 -21.79
C TYR A 80 -7.19 -9.43 -22.59
N SER A 81 -8.13 -9.16 -23.47
CA SER A 81 -8.16 -7.95 -24.30
C SER A 81 -9.05 -6.90 -23.65
N GLY A 82 -8.45 -5.83 -23.13
CA GLY A 82 -9.21 -4.67 -22.68
C GLY A 82 -9.29 -4.47 -21.17
N VAL A 83 -8.15 -4.15 -20.54
CA VAL A 83 -8.13 -3.63 -19.16
C VAL A 83 -8.30 -2.12 -19.22
N GLU A 84 -9.39 -1.60 -18.67
CA GLU A 84 -9.59 -0.16 -18.51
C GLU A 84 -8.91 0.31 -17.23
N MET A 85 -8.02 1.30 -17.37
CA MET A 85 -7.27 1.88 -16.25
C MET A 85 -7.48 3.38 -16.20
N GLY A 86 -7.91 3.89 -15.04
CA GLY A 86 -7.91 5.30 -14.71
C GLY A 86 -6.57 5.70 -14.09
N TYR A 87 -6.03 6.83 -14.52
CA TYR A 87 -4.83 7.43 -13.95
C TYR A 87 -5.16 8.82 -13.40
N TYR A 88 -4.86 9.05 -12.12
CA TYR A 88 -5.07 10.31 -11.45
C TYR A 88 -3.73 10.86 -10.99
N ASP A 89 -3.36 12.02 -11.51
CA ASP A 89 -2.16 12.76 -11.11
C ASP A 89 -2.55 13.87 -10.13
N LEU A 90 -2.13 13.73 -8.86
CA LEU A 90 -2.53 14.64 -7.80
C LEU A 90 -1.49 15.73 -7.58
N PRO A 91 -1.88 16.87 -7.01
CA PRO A 91 -0.94 17.94 -6.65
C PRO A 91 0.07 17.47 -5.62
N VAL A 92 1.23 18.14 -5.59
CA VAL A 92 2.30 17.84 -4.62
C VAL A 92 1.83 18.11 -3.20
N ILE A 93 1.89 17.09 -2.36
CA ILE A 93 1.62 17.21 -0.92
C ILE A 93 2.93 17.51 -0.19
N ARG A 94 2.91 18.58 0.59
CA ARG A 94 4.03 19.00 1.42
C ARG A 94 3.67 18.81 2.88
N PRO A 95 4.53 18.18 3.70
CA PRO A 95 4.29 18.09 5.14
C PRO A 95 4.40 19.50 5.76
N THR A 96 3.37 19.92 6.46
CA THR A 96 3.28 21.24 7.11
C THR A 96 3.11 21.10 8.61
N LYS A 97 3.46 22.15 9.36
CA LYS A 97 3.22 22.18 10.82
C LYS A 97 1.74 21.99 11.13
N PHE A 98 0.86 22.67 10.38
CA PHE A 98 -0.59 22.54 10.50
C PHE A 98 -1.05 21.07 10.36
N MET A 99 -0.52 20.33 9.38
CA MET A 99 -0.84 18.92 9.20
C MET A 99 -0.52 18.10 10.46
N PHE A 100 0.66 18.29 11.04
CA PHE A 100 1.09 17.53 12.22
C PHE A 100 0.32 17.91 13.50
N GLU A 101 -0.09 19.15 13.64
CA GLU A 101 -0.88 19.62 14.79
C GLU A 101 -2.33 19.13 14.67
N HIS A 102 -2.95 19.35 13.50
CA HIS A 102 -4.37 19.05 13.30
C HIS A 102 -4.65 17.54 13.26
N TYR A 103 -3.76 16.77 12.66
CA TYR A 103 -3.91 15.32 12.50
C TYR A 103 -3.04 14.50 13.47
N SER A 104 -2.62 15.08 14.59
CA SER A 104 -1.79 14.42 15.60
C SER A 104 -2.37 13.12 16.15
N HIS A 105 -3.68 12.96 16.10
CA HIS A 105 -4.38 11.74 16.52
C HIS A 105 -4.20 10.53 15.58
N LEU A 106 -3.69 10.74 14.35
CA LEU A 106 -3.55 9.68 13.35
C LEU A 106 -2.25 8.87 13.48
N GLY A 107 -1.27 9.34 14.25
CA GLY A 107 -0.01 8.64 14.42
C GLY A 107 0.84 9.21 15.56
N LYS A 108 1.80 8.41 16.03
CA LYS A 108 2.74 8.81 17.08
C LYS A 108 3.93 9.61 16.53
N GLU A 109 4.40 9.22 15.35
CA GLU A 109 5.52 9.86 14.67
C GLU A 109 5.04 10.71 13.48
N LYS A 110 5.78 11.76 13.14
CA LYS A 110 5.43 12.67 12.03
C LYS A 110 5.26 11.95 10.69
N TRP A 111 6.09 10.94 10.42
CA TRP A 111 5.97 10.16 9.19
C TRP A 111 4.67 9.35 9.14
N GLU A 112 4.18 8.84 10.29
CA GLU A 112 2.90 8.12 10.38
C GLU A 112 1.74 9.04 10.05
N ILE A 113 1.73 10.23 10.66
CA ILE A 113 0.70 11.24 10.38
C ILE A 113 0.69 11.60 8.90
N PHE A 114 1.87 11.83 8.31
CA PHE A 114 1.98 12.14 6.89
C PHE A 114 1.50 11.00 5.99
N ALA A 115 1.87 9.76 6.33
CA ALA A 115 1.42 8.57 5.60
C ALA A 115 -0.11 8.39 5.68
N GLU A 116 -0.70 8.53 6.87
CA GLU A 116 -2.15 8.37 7.07
C GLU A 116 -2.96 9.49 6.40
N VAL A 117 -2.52 10.74 6.47
CA VAL A 117 -3.16 11.83 5.73
C VAL A 117 -3.10 11.58 4.23
N THR A 118 -1.95 11.15 3.73
CA THR A 118 -1.82 10.80 2.31
C THR A 118 -2.74 9.64 1.94
N ARG A 119 -2.82 8.61 2.76
CA ARG A 119 -3.69 7.44 2.54
C ARG A 119 -5.17 7.84 2.48
N LYS A 120 -5.63 8.71 3.36
CA LYS A 120 -6.99 9.26 3.33
C LYS A 120 -7.30 9.99 2.03
N ILE A 121 -6.35 10.80 1.53
CA ILE A 121 -6.49 11.47 0.24
C ILE A 121 -6.64 10.45 -0.90
N TYR A 122 -5.86 9.35 -0.88
CA TYR A 122 -6.00 8.28 -1.86
C TYR A 122 -7.37 7.60 -1.78
N CYS A 123 -7.87 7.33 -0.56
CA CYS A 123 -9.18 6.71 -0.37
C CYS A 123 -10.31 7.62 -0.86
N GLU A 124 -10.24 8.89 -0.52
CA GLU A 124 -11.27 9.88 -0.90
C GLU A 124 -11.33 10.11 -2.42
N ILE A 125 -10.18 10.37 -3.04
CA ILE A 125 -10.14 10.66 -4.48
C ILE A 125 -10.29 9.40 -5.33
N GLY A 126 -9.66 8.29 -4.93
CA GLY A 126 -9.71 7.03 -5.65
C GLY A 126 -10.99 6.22 -5.38
N GLY A 127 -11.78 6.59 -4.37
CA GLY A 127 -12.94 5.83 -3.94
C GLY A 127 -12.56 4.44 -3.41
N PHE A 128 -11.46 4.35 -2.66
CA PHE A 128 -10.99 3.13 -2.02
C PHE A 128 -11.44 3.08 -0.57
N GLU A 129 -11.54 1.87 -0.03
CA GLU A 129 -11.79 1.65 1.40
C GLU A 129 -10.46 1.56 2.16
N GLU A 130 -10.42 2.12 3.37
CA GLU A 130 -9.25 2.00 4.24
C GLU A 130 -9.18 0.60 4.84
N SER A 131 -8.04 -0.07 4.69
CA SER A 131 -7.76 -1.34 5.34
C SER A 131 -7.00 -1.14 6.65
N ASN A 132 -7.35 -1.92 7.68
CA ASN A 132 -6.56 -1.97 8.92
C ASN A 132 -5.29 -2.82 8.80
N TYR A 133 -5.14 -3.53 7.68
CA TYR A 133 -4.02 -4.41 7.42
C TYR A 133 -2.86 -3.66 6.73
N GLY A 134 -1.65 -4.16 6.94
CA GLY A 134 -0.44 -3.70 6.26
C GLY A 134 0.20 -4.83 5.44
N PHE A 135 1.32 -4.52 4.82
CA PHE A 135 2.07 -5.48 4.03
C PHE A 135 2.40 -6.81 4.76
N ARG A 136 2.74 -6.73 6.06
CA ARG A 136 3.11 -7.92 6.83
C ARG A 136 1.94 -8.89 6.96
N ASP A 137 0.74 -8.37 7.13
CA ASP A 137 -0.47 -9.17 7.27
C ASP A 137 -0.77 -9.92 5.97
N VAL A 138 -0.61 -9.24 4.82
CA VAL A 138 -0.76 -9.83 3.49
C VAL A 138 0.30 -10.90 3.25
N ASP A 139 1.56 -10.63 3.55
CA ASP A 139 2.68 -11.57 3.40
C ASP A 139 2.47 -12.82 4.28
N CYS A 140 2.02 -12.64 5.52
CA CYS A 140 1.69 -13.76 6.41
C CYS A 140 0.54 -14.61 5.85
N TYR A 141 -0.50 -13.96 5.35
CA TYR A 141 -1.64 -14.64 4.72
C TYR A 141 -1.21 -15.44 3.49
N GLU A 142 -0.48 -14.82 2.56
CA GLU A 142 0.00 -15.49 1.35
C GLU A 142 0.86 -16.70 1.66
N ARG A 143 1.79 -16.58 2.61
CA ARG A 143 2.63 -17.70 3.05
C ARG A 143 1.82 -18.82 3.70
N ALA A 144 0.82 -18.48 4.49
CA ALA A 144 -0.05 -19.48 5.14
C ALA A 144 -0.83 -20.28 4.09
N VAL A 145 -1.40 -19.61 3.08
CA VAL A 145 -2.13 -20.25 1.97
C VAL A 145 -1.19 -21.13 1.14
N LEU A 146 -0.03 -20.60 0.72
CA LEU A 146 0.94 -21.33 -0.11
C LEU A 146 1.52 -22.55 0.60
N SER A 147 1.63 -22.53 1.95
CA SER A 147 2.11 -23.66 2.74
C SER A 147 1.05 -24.74 3.00
N GLY A 148 -0.18 -24.54 2.51
CA GLY A 148 -1.30 -25.45 2.76
C GLY A 148 -1.79 -25.48 4.21
N LYS A 149 -1.32 -24.54 5.04
CA LYS A 149 -1.72 -24.44 6.46
C LYS A 149 -3.00 -23.63 6.66
N TYR A 150 -3.50 -23.03 5.58
CA TYR A 150 -4.65 -22.15 5.62
C TYR A 150 -5.59 -22.42 4.43
N GLU A 151 -6.85 -22.73 4.75
CA GLU A 151 -7.93 -22.78 3.76
C GLU A 151 -8.81 -21.51 3.92
N PRO A 152 -8.97 -20.68 2.87
CA PRO A 152 -9.61 -19.37 2.98
C PRO A 152 -11.09 -19.37 3.44
N ASN A 153 -11.71 -20.51 3.60
CA ASN A 153 -13.11 -20.64 4.01
C ASN A 153 -13.35 -21.58 5.18
N SER A 154 -12.32 -21.94 5.93
CA SER A 154 -12.50 -22.80 7.10
C SER A 154 -12.78 -21.99 8.37
N SER A 155 -13.63 -22.49 9.24
CA SER A 155 -13.98 -21.88 10.55
C SER A 155 -12.77 -21.64 11.47
N LYS A 156 -11.61 -22.25 11.16
CA LYS A 156 -10.31 -21.99 11.84
C LYS A 156 -9.72 -20.61 11.58
N THR A 157 -10.21 -19.89 10.56
CA THR A 157 -9.76 -18.53 10.24
C THR A 157 -10.04 -17.56 11.37
N ILE A 158 -11.15 -17.74 12.08
CA ILE A 158 -11.59 -16.88 13.17
C ILE A 158 -10.68 -17.08 14.39
N GLU A 159 -10.31 -18.30 14.71
CA GLU A 159 -9.39 -18.61 15.82
C GLU A 159 -7.99 -18.01 15.64
N LEU A 160 -7.44 -18.04 14.42
CA LEU A 160 -6.12 -17.47 14.14
C LEU A 160 -6.11 -15.93 14.22
N GLN A 161 -7.23 -15.29 13.93
CA GLN A 161 -7.38 -13.84 14.10
C GLN A 161 -7.48 -13.46 15.58
N GLU A 162 -8.11 -14.26 16.41
CA GLU A 162 -8.22 -14.08 17.87
C GLU A 162 -6.89 -14.31 18.56
N ILE A 163 -6.15 -15.38 18.21
CA ILE A 163 -4.82 -15.67 18.75
C ILE A 163 -3.80 -14.56 18.43
N ASN A 164 -3.88 -13.94 17.27
CA ASN A 164 -3.01 -12.82 16.91
C ASN A 164 -3.41 -11.51 17.60
N LYS A 165 -4.66 -11.33 17.98
CA LYS A 165 -5.09 -10.21 18.80
C LYS A 165 -4.60 -10.29 20.24
N GLU A 166 -4.58 -11.49 20.83
CA GLU A 166 -4.09 -11.72 22.19
C GLU A 166 -2.57 -11.60 22.32
N LYS A 167 -1.79 -11.86 21.26
CA LYS A 167 -0.33 -11.71 21.27
C LYS A 167 0.17 -10.27 21.06
N ASN A 168 -0.71 -9.35 20.71
CA ASN A 168 -0.37 -7.93 20.46
C ASN A 168 -0.97 -6.99 21.52
N ASN A 169 -1.57 -7.51 22.58
CA ASN A 169 -1.92 -6.83 23.83
C ASN A 169 -0.94 -7.21 24.93
#